data_e740f72da51d9bb72ffe0db9202e9c57
#
_entry.id   e740f72da51d9bb72ffe0db9202e9c57
#
_cell.length_a   1.000
_cell.length_b   1.000
_cell.length_c   1.000
_cell.angle_alpha   90.00
_cell.angle_beta   90.00
_cell.angle_gamma   90.00
#
_symmetry.space_group_name_H-M   'P 1'
#
loop_
_entity.id
_entity.type
_entity.pdbx_description
1 polymer ?
#
loop_
_entity_poly.entity_id
_entity_poly.type
_entity_poly.pdbx_seq_one_letter_code
_entity_poly.pdbx_strand_id
1 'polypeptide(L)'
;SEQKYSYLFSKGTTYVITVCDQNTDGSKMIAELYDRNNKLIASSYDKRRKKHYPKIIYPCSATGVYYIRYLFEDEKPNCGVSIIGFKK
;
A
#
# COMPACT_ATOMS: atom_id res chain seq x y z
N SER A 1 -10.39 8.39 8.06
CA SER A 1 -10.64 8.70 6.66
C SER A 1 -9.97 7.70 5.74
N GLU A 2 -10.47 7.63 4.52
CA GLU A 2 -10.07 6.65 3.54
C GLU A 2 -9.84 7.31 2.20
N GLN A 3 -8.76 6.92 1.52
CA GLN A 3 -8.47 7.37 0.16
C GLN A 3 -8.09 6.17 -0.69
N LYS A 4 -8.63 6.12 -1.91
CA LYS A 4 -8.37 5.03 -2.84
C LYS A 4 -7.93 5.60 -4.19
N TYR A 5 -6.83 5.06 -4.71
CA TYR A 5 -6.26 5.49 -5.97
C TYR A 5 -6.06 4.31 -6.90
N SER A 6 -6.15 4.55 -8.20
CA SER A 6 -5.87 3.54 -9.20
C SER A 6 -4.49 3.77 -9.82
N TYR A 7 -3.81 2.68 -10.11
CA TYR A 7 -2.47 2.70 -10.71
C TYR A 7 -2.39 1.63 -11.79
N LEU A 8 -1.61 1.93 -12.82
CA LEU A 8 -1.32 0.94 -13.85
C LEU A 8 0.03 0.31 -13.54
N PHE A 9 0.03 -0.98 -13.25
CA PHE A 9 1.24 -1.73 -12.96
C PHE A 9 1.58 -2.65 -14.12
N SER A 10 2.87 -2.81 -14.38
CA SER A 10 3.37 -3.61 -15.49
C SER A 10 3.95 -4.93 -15.03
N LYS A 11 3.61 -5.98 -15.75
CA LYS A 11 4.18 -7.31 -15.51
C LYS A 11 5.70 -7.26 -15.58
N GLY A 12 6.36 -7.94 -14.67
CA GLY A 12 7.82 -7.99 -14.62
C GLY A 12 8.45 -6.89 -13.80
N THR A 13 7.66 -5.96 -13.28
CA THR A 13 8.14 -4.90 -12.43
C THR A 13 7.78 -5.22 -10.97
N THR A 14 8.73 -5.06 -10.06
CA THR A 14 8.47 -5.17 -8.64
C THR A 14 8.21 -3.79 -8.09
N TYR A 15 7.07 -3.62 -7.46
CA TYR A 15 6.66 -2.34 -6.89
C TYR A 15 6.87 -2.34 -5.38
N VAL A 16 7.47 -1.28 -4.90
CA VAL A 16 7.64 -1.05 -3.46
C VAL A 16 6.76 0.12 -3.08
N ILE A 17 5.75 -0.17 -2.29
CA ILE A 17 4.82 0.83 -1.79
C ILE A 17 5.25 1.15 -0.37
N THR A 18 5.80 2.34 -0.16
CA THR A 18 6.28 2.74 1.14
C THR A 18 5.20 3.54 1.85
N VAL A 19 4.79 3.04 3.00
CA VAL A 19 3.84 3.72 3.87
C VAL A 19 4.66 4.46 4.90
N CYS A 20 4.36 5.72 5.09
CA CYS A 20 5.11 6.50 6.04
C CYS A 20 4.92 5.98 7.46
N ASP A 21 6.00 5.48 8.00
CA ASP A 21 6.04 5.01 9.37
C ASP A 21 6.80 6.01 10.21
N GLN A 22 6.19 7.15 10.43
CA GLN A 22 6.71 8.00 11.47
C GLN A 22 6.11 7.51 12.76
N ASN A 23 6.94 7.04 13.63
CA ASN A 23 6.57 6.64 14.98
C ASN A 23 6.06 7.83 15.78
N THR A 24 5.11 8.53 15.21
CA THR A 24 4.41 9.53 15.97
C THR A 24 3.23 8.86 16.62
N ASP A 25 3.08 9.07 17.86
CA ASP A 25 2.04 8.48 18.66
C ASP A 25 0.68 8.64 18.00
N GLY A 26 0.08 7.54 17.60
CA GLY A 26 -1.29 7.50 17.14
C GLY A 26 -1.50 7.64 15.64
N SER A 27 -0.51 8.02 14.86
CA SER A 27 -0.66 8.14 13.41
C SER A 27 -0.27 6.86 12.72
N LYS A 28 -1.18 5.94 12.63
CA LYS A 28 -0.92 4.69 11.93
C LYS A 28 -1.70 4.69 10.63
N MET A 29 -0.98 4.50 9.55
CA MET A 29 -1.54 4.44 8.23
C MET A 29 -1.44 3.03 7.71
N ILE A 30 -2.53 2.56 7.13
CA ILE A 30 -2.57 1.23 6.53
C ILE A 30 -2.76 1.40 5.03
N ALA A 31 -1.93 0.74 4.24
CA ALA A 31 -2.10 0.66 2.81
C ALA A 31 -2.55 -0.74 2.43
N GLU A 32 -3.54 -0.82 1.57
CA GLU A 32 -4.05 -2.09 1.07
C GLU A 32 -4.00 -2.08 -0.45
N LEU A 33 -3.46 -3.15 -1.02
CA LEU A 33 -3.35 -3.30 -2.46
C LEU A 33 -4.41 -4.26 -2.97
N TYR A 34 -5.19 -3.81 -3.95
CA TYR A 34 -6.25 -4.61 -4.57
C TYR A 34 -6.00 -4.76 -6.06
N ASP A 35 -6.44 -5.89 -6.62
CA ASP A 35 -6.43 -6.07 -8.06
C ASP A 35 -7.65 -5.38 -8.70
N ARG A 36 -7.78 -5.49 -10.02
CA ARG A 36 -8.87 -4.84 -10.75
C ARG A 36 -10.25 -5.37 -10.36
N ASN A 37 -10.31 -6.54 -9.75
CA ASN A 37 -11.55 -7.14 -9.28
C ASN A 37 -11.85 -6.78 -7.82
N ASN A 38 -11.10 -5.85 -7.25
CA ASN A 38 -11.21 -5.45 -5.85
C ASN A 38 -10.88 -6.56 -4.87
N LYS A 39 -10.03 -7.48 -5.29
CA LYS A 39 -9.58 -8.55 -4.41
C LYS A 39 -8.30 -8.10 -3.71
N LEU A 40 -8.26 -8.22 -2.40
CA LEU A 40 -7.11 -7.83 -1.61
C LEU A 40 -5.92 -8.72 -1.92
N ILE A 41 -4.81 -8.10 -2.35
CA ILE A 41 -3.59 -8.80 -2.67
C ILE A 41 -2.60 -8.72 -1.50
N ALA A 42 -2.46 -7.54 -0.92
CA ALA A 42 -1.49 -7.31 0.15
C ALA A 42 -1.93 -6.16 1.03
N SER A 43 -1.44 -6.14 2.24
CA SER A 43 -1.73 -5.08 3.20
C SER A 43 -0.49 -4.78 4.02
N SER A 44 -0.33 -3.52 4.42
CA SER A 44 0.75 -3.13 5.32
C SER A 44 0.43 -3.46 6.78
N TYR A 45 -0.77 -3.93 7.07
CA TYR A 45 -1.16 -4.34 8.41
C TYR A 45 -1.47 -5.83 8.44
N ASP A 46 -0.78 -6.56 9.30
CA ASP A 46 -1.02 -7.99 9.51
C ASP A 46 -1.97 -8.18 10.69
N LYS A 47 -3.19 -8.58 10.41
CA LYS A 47 -4.21 -8.77 11.44
C LYS A 47 -3.89 -9.92 12.40
N ARG A 48 -3.21 -10.94 11.92
CA ARG A 48 -2.85 -12.10 12.75
C ARG A 48 -1.82 -11.73 13.80
N ARG A 49 -0.83 -10.94 13.38
CA ARG A 49 0.27 -10.53 14.25
C ARG A 49 0.04 -9.16 14.87
N LYS A 50 -1.01 -8.47 14.47
CA LYS A 50 -1.33 -7.11 14.88
C LYS A 50 -0.12 -6.20 14.69
N LYS A 51 0.51 -6.31 13.53
CA LYS A 51 1.75 -5.62 13.23
C LYS A 51 1.61 -4.77 11.98
N HIS A 52 2.15 -3.56 12.04
CA HIS A 52 2.24 -2.66 10.91
C HIS A 52 3.60 -2.77 10.25
N TYR A 53 3.62 -2.80 8.92
CA TYR A 53 4.85 -2.83 8.15
C TYR A 53 5.01 -1.52 7.39
N PRO A 54 6.24 -1.01 7.25
CA PRO A 54 6.45 0.28 6.60
C PRO A 54 6.33 0.24 5.08
N LYS A 55 6.30 -0.95 4.50
CA LYS A 55 6.21 -1.07 3.04
C LYS A 55 5.60 -2.38 2.60
N ILE A 56 5.05 -2.35 1.39
CA ILE A 56 4.55 -3.52 0.69
C ILE A 56 5.45 -3.74 -0.51
N ILE A 57 5.93 -4.97 -0.69
CA ILE A 57 6.70 -5.35 -1.87
C ILE A 57 5.83 -6.26 -2.71
N TYR A 58 5.53 -5.82 -3.93
CA TYR A 58 4.65 -6.57 -4.82
C TYR A 58 5.31 -6.81 -6.17
N PRO A 59 5.73 -8.06 -6.47
CA PRO A 59 6.19 -8.41 -7.79
C PRO A 59 4.98 -8.60 -8.71
N CYS A 60 4.83 -7.72 -9.67
CA CYS A 60 3.67 -7.73 -10.55
C CYS A 60 3.77 -8.86 -11.58
N SER A 61 2.78 -9.73 -11.59
CA SER A 61 2.72 -10.86 -12.49
C SER A 61 1.75 -10.67 -13.66
N ALA A 62 1.00 -9.59 -13.66
CA ALA A 62 0.04 -9.31 -14.71
C ALA A 62 -0.14 -7.80 -14.87
N THR A 63 0.05 -7.31 -16.07
CA THR A 63 -0.17 -5.90 -16.38
C THR A 63 -1.64 -5.56 -16.24
N GLY A 64 -1.96 -4.47 -15.58
CA GLY A 64 -3.33 -4.04 -15.43
C GLY A 64 -3.49 -2.94 -14.40
N VAL A 65 -4.75 -2.63 -14.12
CA VAL A 65 -5.09 -1.61 -13.14
C VAL A 65 -5.15 -2.24 -11.76
N TYR A 66 -4.51 -1.57 -10.82
CA TYR A 66 -4.53 -1.98 -9.42
C TYR A 66 -4.99 -0.79 -8.58
N TYR A 67 -5.55 -1.07 -7.42
CA TYR A 67 -6.03 -0.04 -6.53
C TYR A 67 -5.26 -0.10 -5.22
N ILE A 68 -4.90 1.07 -4.71
CA ILE A 68 -4.29 1.17 -3.40
C ILE A 68 -5.21 2.02 -2.55
N ARG A 69 -5.63 1.45 -1.43
CA ARG A 69 -6.49 2.12 -0.48
C ARG A 69 -5.68 2.46 0.76
N TYR A 70 -5.74 3.73 1.13
CA TYR A 70 -5.05 4.21 2.32
C TYR A 70 -6.06 4.46 3.42
N LEU A 71 -5.81 3.86 4.57
CA LEU A 71 -6.64 4.03 5.75
C LEU A 71 -5.85 4.80 6.80
N PHE A 72 -6.42 5.85 7.29
CA PHE A 72 -5.79 6.69 8.31
C PHE A 72 -6.57 6.54 9.60
N GLU A 73 -5.88 6.23 10.69
CA GLU A 73 -6.51 6.19 12.01
C GLU A 73 -6.74 7.61 12.53
N ASP A 74 -5.99 8.55 12.01
CA ASP A 74 -6.07 9.95 12.41
C ASP A 74 -6.56 10.80 11.25
N GLU A 75 -7.23 11.90 11.54
CA GLU A 75 -7.74 12.80 10.50
C GLU A 75 -6.62 13.56 9.79
N LYS A 76 -5.44 13.58 10.37
CA LYS A 76 -4.30 14.28 9.79
C LYS A 76 -3.19 13.31 9.45
N PRO A 77 -3.13 12.84 8.21
CA PRO A 77 -1.98 12.04 7.78
C PRO A 77 -0.74 12.95 7.75
N ASN A 78 0.23 12.63 8.57
CA ASN A 78 1.44 13.43 8.66
C ASN A 78 2.50 13.04 7.64
N CYS A 79 2.20 12.09 6.80
CA CYS A 79 3.20 11.61 5.87
C CYS A 79 2.60 11.15 4.56
N GLY A 80 3.45 11.19 3.53
CA GLY A 80 3.09 10.72 2.22
C GLY A 80 3.37 9.25 2.03
N VAL A 81 2.88 8.74 0.92
CA VAL A 81 3.13 7.38 0.47
C VAL A 81 3.92 7.48 -0.82
N SER A 82 4.90 6.63 -1.01
CA SER A 82 5.64 6.58 -2.25
C SER A 82 5.54 5.20 -2.89
N ILE A 83 5.53 5.18 -4.21
CA ILE A 83 5.49 3.95 -4.99
C ILE A 83 6.67 3.98 -5.96
N ILE A 84 7.54 2.98 -5.86
CA ILE A 84 8.70 2.86 -6.72
C ILE A 84 8.65 1.52 -7.42
N GLY A 85 8.84 1.53 -8.74
CA GLY A 85 8.89 0.32 -9.52
C GLY A 85 10.31 -0.03 -9.93
N PHE A 86 10.68 -1.29 -9.79
CA PHE A 86 11.96 -1.81 -10.22
C PHE A 86 11.75 -2.88 -11.27
N LYS A 87 12.32 -2.69 -12.44
CA LYS A 87 12.31 -3.71 -13.46
C LYS A 87 13.42 -4.72 -13.21
N LYS A 88 13.09 -5.97 -13.38
CA LYS A 88 14.11 -7.02 -13.36
C LYS A 88 14.84 -7.08 -14.69
#